data_d0c434c4c976d65689007a42c25e6cfe
#
_entry.id   d0c434c4c976d65689007a42c25e6cfe
#
_cell.length_a   1.000
_cell.length_b   1.000
_cell.length_c   1.000
_cell.angle_alpha   90.00
_cell.angle_beta   90.00
_cell.angle_gamma   90.00
#
_symmetry.space_group_name_H-M   'P 1'
#
loop_
_entity.id
_entity.type
_entity.pdbx_description
1 polymer ?
#
loop_
_entity_poly.entity_id
_entity_poly.type
_entity_poly.pdbx_seq_one_letter_code
_entity_poly.pdbx_strand_id
1 'polypeptide(L)'
;MVQLNTKIGSLELKNPVMTASGTFGYGTEYADFMDINRLGAIIVKGTTLNPRQGNAYPRMAETPSGMLNAVGLQNKGVDYFVDHIYPEVRKFQTNVIVNVSGSCIEDYAQCASIINTLDDIPAIELNISCPNVKQGGMAFGVKPESAAQVVSAVRKAYDKTLIVKLSPNVTDITEIARAVEGAGADSVSLINTMLGMAIDAEKRKPILSTITGGMSGPAVKPVALRMVWQTAKAVKIPVIGLGGICSATDAIEFLLAGASAIQIGTANFIDPAISEKVVDGIGDYLNRHSFNSVQDIIGALE
;
A
#
# COMPACT_ATOMS: atom_id res chain seq x y z
N MET A 1 -21.65 1.29 20.73
CA MET A 1 -20.96 1.06 19.44
C MET A 1 -19.48 0.82 19.76
N VAL A 2 -18.89 -0.20 19.17
CA VAL A 2 -17.44 -0.48 19.31
C VAL A 2 -16.60 0.62 18.66
N GLN A 3 -15.41 0.86 19.18
CA GLN A 3 -14.49 1.87 18.67
C GLN A 3 -13.59 1.24 17.59
N LEU A 4 -13.62 1.80 16.37
CA LEU A 4 -12.81 1.33 15.24
C LEU A 4 -11.60 2.22 14.97
N ASN A 5 -11.48 3.36 15.65
CA ASN A 5 -10.39 4.31 15.40
C ASN A 5 -9.02 3.72 15.74
N THR A 6 -8.06 4.02 14.89
CA THR A 6 -6.64 3.64 15.07
C THR A 6 -5.74 4.79 14.66
N LYS A 7 -4.42 4.63 14.86
CA LYS A 7 -3.45 5.68 14.59
C LYS A 7 -2.21 5.13 13.88
N ILE A 8 -1.70 5.90 12.91
CA ILE A 8 -0.47 5.59 12.17
C ILE A 8 0.43 6.82 12.22
N GLY A 9 1.51 6.76 13.02
CA GLY A 9 2.30 7.96 13.31
C GLY A 9 1.42 9.04 13.94
N SER A 10 1.36 10.22 13.33
CA SER A 10 0.46 11.32 13.72
C SER A 10 -0.92 11.24 13.07
N LEU A 11 -1.12 10.38 12.09
CA LEU A 11 -2.36 10.24 11.32
C LEU A 11 -3.42 9.46 12.10
N GLU A 12 -4.56 10.07 12.38
CA GLU A 12 -5.72 9.42 12.97
C GLU A 12 -6.64 8.86 11.88
N LEU A 13 -7.03 7.60 12.05
CA LEU A 13 -7.95 6.90 11.17
C LEU A 13 -9.24 6.57 11.92
N LYS A 14 -10.40 6.86 11.33
CA LYS A 14 -11.71 6.53 11.92
C LYS A 14 -11.98 5.02 12.03
N ASN A 15 -11.29 4.22 11.22
CA ASN A 15 -11.25 2.75 11.28
C ASN A 15 -9.96 2.25 10.58
N PRO A 16 -9.57 0.97 10.75
CA PRO A 16 -8.29 0.46 10.25
C PRO A 16 -8.28 0.13 8.74
N VAL A 17 -9.38 0.34 8.01
CA VAL A 17 -9.49 -0.12 6.61
C VAL A 17 -9.11 0.98 5.66
N MET A 18 -8.16 0.66 4.77
CA MET A 18 -7.70 1.53 3.69
C MET A 18 -7.72 0.78 2.35
N THR A 19 -7.69 1.52 1.24
CA THR A 19 -7.47 0.93 -0.08
C THR A 19 -5.98 0.88 -0.42
N ALA A 20 -5.55 -0.10 -1.26
CA ALA A 20 -4.18 -0.18 -1.71
C ALA A 20 -3.96 0.61 -3.00
N SER A 21 -2.83 1.29 -3.10
CA SER A 21 -2.43 1.98 -4.32
C SER A 21 -2.36 1.04 -5.53
N GLY A 22 -2.79 1.54 -6.67
CA GLY A 22 -2.78 0.82 -7.95
C GLY A 22 -4.04 0.01 -8.24
N THR A 23 -4.97 -0.09 -7.30
CA THR A 23 -6.22 -0.86 -7.44
C THR A 23 -7.48 -0.03 -7.17
N PHE A 24 -7.33 1.25 -6.86
CA PHE A 24 -8.45 2.12 -6.47
C PHE A 24 -8.45 3.48 -7.19
N GLY A 25 -7.65 3.61 -8.25
CA GLY A 25 -7.55 4.87 -8.99
C GLY A 25 -7.20 6.06 -8.10
N TYR A 26 -8.01 7.09 -8.18
CA TYR A 26 -7.97 8.26 -7.29
C TYR A 26 -9.16 8.31 -6.32
N GLY A 27 -9.99 7.27 -6.32
CA GLY A 27 -11.19 7.14 -5.50
C GLY A 27 -12.47 7.51 -6.24
N THR A 28 -12.48 8.57 -7.03
CA THR A 28 -13.66 9.03 -7.77
C THR A 28 -14.29 7.93 -8.64
N GLU A 29 -13.47 7.01 -9.15
CA GLU A 29 -13.90 5.88 -9.98
C GLU A 29 -14.74 4.85 -9.20
N TYR A 30 -14.70 4.89 -7.88
CA TYR A 30 -15.41 3.96 -7.00
C TYR A 30 -16.62 4.58 -6.28
N ALA A 31 -16.83 5.90 -6.41
CA ALA A 31 -17.89 6.62 -5.71
C ALA A 31 -19.30 6.13 -6.01
N ASP A 32 -19.54 5.55 -7.21
CA ASP A 32 -20.82 4.97 -7.59
C ASP A 32 -21.08 3.58 -6.97
N PHE A 33 -20.07 2.94 -6.39
CA PHE A 33 -20.15 1.58 -5.87
C PHE A 33 -20.17 1.52 -4.33
N MET A 34 -19.61 2.55 -3.67
CA MET A 34 -19.47 2.57 -2.21
C MET A 34 -19.37 4.01 -1.68
N ASP A 35 -19.63 4.19 -0.40
CA ASP A 35 -19.32 5.44 0.28
C ASP A 35 -17.85 5.46 0.73
N ILE A 36 -16.99 6.11 -0.06
CA ILE A 36 -15.56 6.26 0.21
C ILE A 36 -15.31 6.91 1.58
N ASN A 37 -16.20 7.81 2.01
CA ASN A 37 -16.05 8.52 3.28
C ASN A 37 -16.18 7.61 4.51
N ARG A 38 -16.65 6.38 4.35
CA ARG A 38 -16.67 5.38 5.42
C ARG A 38 -15.30 4.77 5.73
N LEU A 39 -14.34 4.84 4.81
CA LEU A 39 -13.01 4.27 4.99
C LEU A 39 -12.14 5.12 5.93
N GLY A 40 -11.15 4.50 6.57
CA GLY A 40 -10.15 5.18 7.37
C GLY A 40 -9.22 6.06 6.52
N ALA A 41 -8.87 5.58 5.34
CA ALA A 41 -8.14 6.33 4.31
C ALA A 41 -8.28 5.69 2.93
N ILE A 42 -7.97 6.45 1.88
CA ILE A 42 -7.68 5.91 0.55
C ILE A 42 -6.22 6.17 0.17
N ILE A 43 -5.57 5.17 -0.44
CA ILE A 43 -4.24 5.35 -1.02
C ILE A 43 -4.39 5.44 -2.53
N VAL A 44 -4.17 6.62 -3.06
CA VAL A 44 -4.40 6.90 -4.48
C VAL A 44 -3.29 6.33 -5.38
N LYS A 45 -3.52 6.38 -6.66
CA LYS A 45 -2.60 5.93 -7.71
C LYS A 45 -1.18 6.45 -7.48
N GLY A 46 -0.20 5.57 -7.68
CA GLY A 46 1.21 5.92 -7.58
C GLY A 46 1.57 7.10 -8.47
N THR A 47 2.14 8.13 -7.86
CA THR A 47 2.51 9.41 -8.47
C THR A 47 4.04 9.49 -8.53
N THR A 48 4.57 9.91 -9.67
CA THR A 48 6.01 10.14 -9.91
C THR A 48 6.25 11.62 -10.22
N LEU A 49 7.49 12.08 -10.07
CA LEU A 49 7.85 13.47 -10.41
C LEU A 49 7.44 13.80 -11.84
N ASN A 50 7.84 12.98 -12.79
CA ASN A 50 7.51 13.15 -14.22
C ASN A 50 6.46 12.11 -14.66
N PRO A 51 5.67 12.39 -15.73
CA PRO A 51 4.73 11.44 -16.30
C PRO A 51 5.38 10.12 -16.72
N ARG A 52 4.64 9.00 -16.59
CA ARG A 52 5.04 7.67 -17.05
C ARG A 52 3.93 7.01 -17.87
N GLN A 53 4.29 6.48 -19.03
CA GLN A 53 3.36 5.77 -19.92
C GLN A 53 3.03 4.36 -19.41
N GLY A 54 3.87 3.80 -18.51
CA GLY A 54 3.79 2.41 -18.12
C GLY A 54 4.38 1.45 -19.17
N ASN A 55 4.21 0.15 -18.90
CA ASN A 55 4.70 -0.90 -19.79
C ASN A 55 3.74 -1.20 -20.95
N ALA A 56 4.25 -1.84 -22.01
CA ALA A 56 3.46 -2.32 -23.13
C ALA A 56 2.44 -3.40 -22.70
N TYR A 57 1.41 -3.60 -23.49
CA TYR A 57 0.44 -4.69 -23.33
C TYR A 57 0.97 -6.00 -23.91
N PRO A 58 0.52 -7.18 -23.40
CA PRO A 58 -0.31 -7.38 -22.20
C PRO A 58 0.49 -7.12 -20.92
N ARG A 59 -0.13 -6.44 -19.96
CA ARG A 59 0.51 -6.07 -18.70
C ARG A 59 -0.27 -6.48 -17.44
N MET A 60 -1.35 -7.25 -17.64
CA MET A 60 -2.14 -7.89 -16.58
C MET A 60 -2.55 -9.28 -17.03
N ALA A 61 -2.59 -10.24 -16.10
CA ALA A 61 -3.04 -11.60 -16.34
C ALA A 61 -3.68 -12.17 -15.07
N GLU A 62 -4.78 -12.90 -15.23
CA GLU A 62 -5.38 -13.65 -14.13
C GLU A 62 -4.55 -14.91 -13.83
N THR A 63 -4.63 -15.37 -12.58
CA THR A 63 -4.12 -16.64 -12.10
C THR A 63 -5.20 -17.37 -11.32
N PRO A 64 -5.10 -18.68 -11.04
CA PRO A 64 -6.14 -19.44 -10.34
C PRO A 64 -6.57 -18.83 -8.99
N SER A 65 -5.70 -18.12 -8.31
CA SER A 65 -5.97 -17.53 -6.97
C SER A 65 -5.47 -16.10 -6.84
N GLY A 66 -5.58 -15.31 -7.92
CA GLY A 66 -5.16 -13.91 -7.90
C GLY A 66 -4.85 -13.40 -9.29
N MET A 67 -3.86 -12.52 -9.38
CA MET A 67 -3.46 -11.93 -10.66
C MET A 67 -1.98 -11.55 -10.69
N LEU A 68 -1.47 -11.42 -11.91
CA LEU A 68 -0.17 -10.82 -12.21
C LEU A 68 -0.37 -9.43 -12.84
N ASN A 69 0.44 -8.47 -12.45
CA ASN A 69 0.49 -7.18 -13.09
C ASN A 69 1.92 -6.68 -13.34
N ALA A 70 2.07 -5.94 -14.41
CA ALA A 70 3.29 -5.25 -14.79
C ALA A 70 2.93 -3.88 -15.39
N VAL A 71 2.08 -3.11 -14.69
CA VAL A 71 1.55 -1.80 -15.20
C VAL A 71 2.67 -0.79 -15.44
N GLY A 72 3.74 -0.79 -14.63
CA GLY A 72 4.91 0.07 -14.84
C GLY A 72 4.70 1.52 -14.39
N LEU A 73 3.95 1.73 -13.30
CA LEU A 73 3.71 3.05 -12.69
C LEU A 73 3.10 4.09 -13.66
N GLN A 74 2.20 3.68 -14.55
CA GLN A 74 1.51 4.60 -15.44
C GLN A 74 0.81 5.71 -14.64
N ASN A 75 1.22 6.95 -14.85
CA ASN A 75 0.63 8.14 -14.22
C ASN A 75 1.03 9.41 -14.99
N LYS A 76 0.36 10.52 -14.69
CA LYS A 76 0.56 11.80 -15.39
C LYS A 76 1.55 12.75 -14.70
N GLY A 77 2.23 12.30 -13.63
CA GLY A 77 3.19 13.10 -12.85
C GLY A 77 2.54 13.93 -11.74
N VAL A 78 3.40 14.47 -10.85
CA VAL A 78 2.96 15.19 -9.67
C VAL A 78 2.27 16.51 -9.99
N ASP A 79 2.71 17.25 -11.01
CA ASP A 79 2.08 18.53 -11.40
C ASP A 79 0.63 18.29 -11.84
N TYR A 80 0.39 17.25 -12.65
CA TYR A 80 -0.98 16.88 -13.00
C TYR A 80 -1.82 16.47 -11.80
N PHE A 81 -1.21 15.78 -10.84
CA PHE A 81 -1.89 15.43 -9.59
C PHE A 81 -2.33 16.69 -8.83
N VAL A 82 -1.44 17.66 -8.68
CA VAL A 82 -1.73 18.94 -7.99
C VAL A 82 -2.85 19.71 -8.70
N ASP A 83 -2.74 19.84 -10.02
CA ASP A 83 -3.62 20.73 -10.79
C ASP A 83 -5.00 20.15 -11.06
N HIS A 84 -5.12 18.81 -11.19
CA HIS A 84 -6.34 18.17 -11.69
C HIS A 84 -6.94 17.13 -10.74
N ILE A 85 -6.13 16.45 -9.94
CA ILE A 85 -6.61 15.37 -9.07
C ILE A 85 -6.86 15.89 -7.66
N TYR A 86 -5.91 16.60 -7.08
CA TYR A 86 -6.01 17.13 -5.74
C TYR A 86 -7.28 17.96 -5.49
N PRO A 87 -7.74 18.86 -6.38
CA PRO A 87 -8.98 19.60 -6.20
C PRO A 87 -10.23 18.73 -6.04
N GLU A 88 -10.21 17.50 -6.58
CA GLU A 88 -11.31 16.55 -6.47
C GLU A 88 -11.19 15.69 -5.22
N VAL A 89 -10.01 15.09 -4.97
CA VAL A 89 -9.85 14.15 -3.85
C VAL A 89 -9.89 14.83 -2.48
N ARG A 90 -9.54 16.12 -2.39
CA ARG A 90 -9.65 16.90 -1.17
C ARG A 90 -11.09 17.10 -0.67
N LYS A 91 -12.08 16.81 -1.52
CA LYS A 91 -13.51 16.88 -1.16
C LYS A 91 -13.96 15.68 -0.33
N PHE A 92 -13.21 14.59 -0.34
CA PHE A 92 -13.54 13.41 0.46
C PHE A 92 -13.41 13.70 1.96
N GLN A 93 -14.35 13.18 2.73
CA GLN A 93 -14.34 13.25 4.20
C GLN A 93 -13.59 12.07 4.82
N THR A 94 -12.52 11.65 4.16
CA THR A 94 -11.58 10.63 4.63
C THR A 94 -10.16 11.06 4.31
N ASN A 95 -9.17 10.42 4.97
CA ASN A 95 -7.77 10.71 4.69
C ASN A 95 -7.40 10.26 3.27
N VAL A 96 -6.76 11.15 2.52
CA VAL A 96 -6.18 10.84 1.21
C VAL A 96 -4.66 10.73 1.36
N ILE A 97 -4.11 9.58 1.03
CA ILE A 97 -2.68 9.28 1.11
C ILE A 97 -2.14 9.14 -0.31
N VAL A 98 -1.11 9.89 -0.66
CA VAL A 98 -0.50 9.82 -1.99
C VAL A 98 0.61 8.78 -1.99
N ASN A 99 0.51 7.77 -2.87
CA ASN A 99 1.60 6.83 -3.08
C ASN A 99 2.65 7.50 -3.98
N VAL A 100 3.88 7.62 -3.48
CA VAL A 100 5.00 8.29 -4.16
C VAL A 100 6.01 7.27 -4.64
N SER A 101 6.40 7.38 -5.92
CA SER A 101 7.44 6.56 -6.54
C SER A 101 8.42 7.43 -7.32
N GLY A 102 9.67 6.99 -7.45
CA GLY A 102 10.72 7.69 -8.18
C GLY A 102 11.67 6.73 -8.92
N SER A 103 12.54 7.28 -9.74
CA SER A 103 13.61 6.56 -10.46
C SER A 103 14.97 6.74 -9.81
N CYS A 104 15.15 7.81 -9.04
CA CYS A 104 16.34 8.13 -8.25
C CYS A 104 15.89 8.78 -6.93
N ILE A 105 16.81 8.95 -6.00
CA ILE A 105 16.51 9.53 -4.67
C ILE A 105 15.93 10.95 -4.81
N GLU A 106 16.47 11.72 -5.73
CA GLU A 106 16.08 13.11 -6.01
C GLU A 106 14.62 13.18 -6.48
N ASP A 107 14.19 12.27 -7.37
CA ASP A 107 12.79 12.18 -7.84
C ASP A 107 11.82 11.98 -6.67
N TYR A 108 12.16 11.06 -5.74
CA TYR A 108 11.34 10.81 -4.55
C TYR A 108 11.25 12.05 -3.66
N ALA A 109 12.39 12.67 -3.35
CA ALA A 109 12.45 13.83 -2.47
C ALA A 109 11.71 15.04 -3.08
N GLN A 110 11.89 15.32 -4.36
CA GLN A 110 11.24 16.43 -5.04
C GLN A 110 9.72 16.21 -5.15
N CYS A 111 9.29 15.00 -5.53
CA CYS A 111 7.87 14.67 -5.57
C CYS A 111 7.21 14.82 -4.18
N ALA A 112 7.85 14.31 -3.14
CA ALA A 112 7.37 14.42 -1.77
C ALA A 112 7.32 15.89 -1.30
N SER A 113 8.31 16.71 -1.65
CA SER A 113 8.33 18.15 -1.34
C SER A 113 7.16 18.90 -1.95
N ILE A 114 6.81 18.60 -3.20
CA ILE A 114 5.63 19.20 -3.85
C ILE A 114 4.35 18.80 -3.11
N ILE A 115 4.19 17.51 -2.80
CA ILE A 115 3.01 17.01 -2.07
C ILE A 115 2.94 17.57 -0.65
N ASN A 116 4.08 17.88 -0.02
CA ASN A 116 4.14 18.47 1.31
C ASN A 116 3.41 19.82 1.41
N THR A 117 3.32 20.55 0.30
CA THR A 117 2.62 21.85 0.24
C THR A 117 1.09 21.73 0.21
N LEU A 118 0.54 20.52 0.09
CA LEU A 118 -0.89 20.27 -0.03
C LEU A 118 -1.50 20.02 1.36
N ASP A 119 -2.22 20.98 1.92
CA ASP A 119 -2.72 20.94 3.30
C ASP A 119 -3.62 19.74 3.61
N ASP A 120 -4.49 19.35 2.66
CA ASP A 120 -5.45 18.26 2.84
C ASP A 120 -4.84 16.85 2.57
N ILE A 121 -3.53 16.76 2.31
CA ILE A 121 -2.81 15.48 2.19
C ILE A 121 -1.99 15.26 3.47
N PRO A 122 -2.49 14.45 4.42
CA PRO A 122 -1.87 14.28 5.73
C PRO A 122 -0.70 13.28 5.73
N ALA A 123 -0.57 12.46 4.69
CA ALA A 123 0.43 11.39 4.60
C ALA A 123 0.83 11.07 3.16
N ILE A 124 2.02 10.52 3.01
CA ILE A 124 2.44 9.82 1.78
C ILE A 124 2.79 8.36 2.08
N GLU A 125 2.55 7.47 1.10
CA GLU A 125 3.08 6.11 1.09
C GLU A 125 4.23 6.04 0.08
N LEU A 126 5.46 5.94 0.59
CA LEU A 126 6.67 5.87 -0.22
C LEU A 126 6.87 4.46 -0.77
N ASN A 127 6.71 4.28 -2.06
CA ASN A 127 6.85 3.00 -2.74
C ASN A 127 8.31 2.79 -3.20
N ILE A 128 9.12 2.15 -2.36
CA ILE A 128 10.53 1.84 -2.65
C ILE A 128 10.72 0.50 -3.38
N SER A 129 9.63 -0.19 -3.70
CA SER A 129 9.66 -1.56 -4.28
C SER A 129 9.79 -1.59 -5.80
N CYS A 130 9.92 -0.44 -6.48
CA CYS A 130 9.91 -0.39 -7.94
C CYS A 130 11.23 -0.97 -8.53
N PRO A 131 11.17 -2.05 -9.34
CA PRO A 131 12.38 -2.70 -9.88
C PRO A 131 13.04 -1.94 -11.05
N ASN A 132 12.46 -0.83 -11.50
CA ASN A 132 12.84 -0.15 -12.73
C ASN A 132 13.73 1.07 -12.51
N VAL A 133 14.86 0.91 -11.83
CA VAL A 133 15.90 1.96 -11.77
C VAL A 133 16.93 1.70 -12.87
N LYS A 134 16.93 2.50 -13.92
CA LYS A 134 17.83 2.38 -15.07
C LYS A 134 19.32 2.69 -14.75
N GLN A 135 19.66 3.16 -13.57
CA GLN A 135 21.04 3.41 -13.16
C GLN A 135 21.41 2.47 -12.01
N GLY A 136 22.11 1.39 -12.34
CA GLY A 136 22.74 0.49 -11.37
C GLY A 136 21.94 -0.75 -10.97
N GLY A 137 20.74 -1.01 -11.51
CA GLY A 137 20.08 -2.31 -11.41
C GLY A 137 19.55 -2.75 -10.04
N MET A 138 19.49 -1.85 -9.04
CA MET A 138 19.02 -2.20 -7.70
C MET A 138 17.71 -1.47 -7.36
N ALA A 139 16.65 -2.24 -7.10
CA ALA A 139 15.46 -1.71 -6.43
C ALA A 139 15.84 -1.22 -5.03
N PHE A 140 15.48 0.02 -4.68
CA PHE A 140 15.82 0.62 -3.38
C PHE A 140 15.32 -0.21 -2.20
N GLY A 141 14.21 -0.93 -2.35
CA GLY A 141 13.57 -1.71 -1.30
C GLY A 141 14.15 -3.11 -1.04
N VAL A 142 15.28 -3.51 -1.66
CA VAL A 142 15.85 -4.85 -1.46
C VAL A 142 17.12 -4.86 -0.60
N LYS A 143 17.69 -3.70 -0.29
CA LYS A 143 18.84 -3.54 0.60
C LYS A 143 18.56 -2.51 1.67
N PRO A 144 18.85 -2.81 2.95
CA PRO A 144 18.60 -1.91 4.08
C PRO A 144 19.20 -0.52 3.87
N GLU A 145 20.44 -0.44 3.41
CA GLU A 145 21.17 0.81 3.22
C GLU A 145 20.52 1.69 2.15
N SER A 146 20.13 1.10 1.02
CA SER A 146 19.48 1.82 -0.08
C SER A 146 18.08 2.32 0.33
N ALA A 147 17.34 1.50 1.07
CA ALA A 147 16.03 1.87 1.61
C ALA A 147 16.17 3.06 2.58
N ALA A 148 17.12 2.99 3.52
CA ALA A 148 17.38 4.05 4.48
C ALA A 148 17.80 5.37 3.81
N GLN A 149 18.61 5.31 2.75
CA GLN A 149 19.04 6.51 2.00
C GLN A 149 17.85 7.25 1.37
N VAL A 150 16.95 6.52 0.70
CA VAL A 150 15.75 7.12 0.09
C VAL A 150 14.84 7.71 1.17
N VAL A 151 14.57 6.96 2.25
CA VAL A 151 13.70 7.42 3.34
C VAL A 151 14.27 8.66 4.01
N SER A 152 15.58 8.69 4.32
CA SER A 152 16.24 9.86 4.92
C SER A 152 16.17 11.10 4.02
N ALA A 153 16.30 10.92 2.71
CA ALA A 153 16.20 12.03 1.76
C ALA A 153 14.76 12.57 1.69
N VAL A 154 13.78 11.68 1.64
CA VAL A 154 12.36 12.06 1.64
C VAL A 154 11.97 12.70 2.97
N ARG A 155 12.41 12.17 4.11
CA ARG A 155 12.12 12.75 5.44
C ARG A 155 12.59 14.20 5.58
N LYS A 156 13.69 14.58 4.94
CA LYS A 156 14.17 15.98 4.92
C LYS A 156 13.29 16.91 4.09
N ALA A 157 12.55 16.37 3.14
CA ALA A 157 11.70 17.12 2.21
C ALA A 157 10.19 17.04 2.57
N TYR A 158 9.81 16.20 3.52
CA TYR A 158 8.42 15.93 3.88
C TYR A 158 8.29 15.81 5.41
N ASP A 159 7.46 16.65 6.02
CA ASP A 159 7.34 16.77 7.48
C ASP A 159 6.10 16.09 8.08
N LYS A 160 5.14 15.65 7.24
CA LYS A 160 3.93 14.95 7.65
C LYS A 160 4.17 13.43 7.79
N THR A 161 3.11 12.63 7.97
CA THR A 161 3.22 11.17 8.15
C THR A 161 3.82 10.49 6.91
N LEU A 162 4.96 9.82 7.12
CA LEU A 162 5.70 9.08 6.11
C LEU A 162 5.54 7.58 6.31
N ILE A 163 4.76 6.93 5.45
CA ILE A 163 4.59 5.48 5.40
C ILE A 163 5.57 4.93 4.35
N VAL A 164 6.27 3.82 4.64
CA VAL A 164 7.18 3.21 3.68
C VAL A 164 6.67 1.82 3.28
N LYS A 165 6.39 1.64 1.97
CA LYS A 165 5.87 0.38 1.43
C LYS A 165 6.99 -0.57 1.04
N LEU A 166 7.02 -1.72 1.73
CA LEU A 166 8.08 -2.72 1.65
C LEU A 166 7.79 -3.80 0.60
N SER A 167 8.87 -4.28 -0.04
CA SER A 167 8.83 -5.40 -0.98
C SER A 167 8.91 -6.75 -0.25
N PRO A 168 8.12 -7.76 -0.66
CA PRO A 168 8.26 -9.12 -0.15
C PRO A 168 9.45 -9.89 -0.79
N ASN A 169 10.05 -9.34 -1.85
CA ASN A 169 11.08 -10.02 -2.65
C ASN A 169 12.48 -9.88 -2.01
N VAL A 170 12.56 -10.20 -0.74
CA VAL A 170 13.75 -10.13 0.10
C VAL A 170 13.83 -11.37 1.00
N THR A 171 15.01 -11.70 1.50
CA THR A 171 15.20 -12.85 2.39
C THR A 171 14.63 -12.57 3.78
N ASP A 172 14.92 -11.39 4.33
CA ASP A 172 14.39 -10.93 5.62
C ASP A 172 13.84 -9.50 5.49
N ILE A 173 12.52 -9.36 5.56
CA ILE A 173 11.84 -8.07 5.45
C ILE A 173 12.05 -7.21 6.72
N THR A 174 12.39 -7.82 7.84
CA THR A 174 12.57 -7.11 9.11
C THR A 174 13.83 -6.25 9.13
N GLU A 175 14.86 -6.63 8.38
CA GLU A 175 16.07 -5.82 8.21
C GLU A 175 15.74 -4.51 7.49
N ILE A 176 14.95 -4.58 6.41
CA ILE A 176 14.50 -3.40 5.68
C ILE A 176 13.60 -2.53 6.57
N ALA A 177 12.66 -3.16 7.31
CA ALA A 177 11.75 -2.45 8.20
C ALA A 177 12.50 -1.65 9.29
N ARG A 178 13.48 -2.25 9.96
CA ARG A 178 14.32 -1.55 10.94
C ARG A 178 15.15 -0.41 10.32
N ALA A 179 15.67 -0.63 9.11
CA ALA A 179 16.46 0.38 8.43
C ALA A 179 15.64 1.62 8.07
N VAL A 180 14.39 1.43 7.57
CA VAL A 180 13.52 2.55 7.24
C VAL A 180 12.95 3.24 8.49
N GLU A 181 12.67 2.49 9.57
CA GLU A 181 12.33 3.07 10.88
C GLU A 181 13.45 3.98 11.38
N GLY A 182 14.70 3.50 11.38
CA GLY A 182 15.88 4.28 11.78
C GLY A 182 16.15 5.48 10.88
N ALA A 183 15.65 5.48 9.64
CA ALA A 183 15.77 6.57 8.68
C ALA A 183 14.66 7.62 8.79
N GLY A 184 13.65 7.42 9.67
CA GLY A 184 12.61 8.40 9.97
C GLY A 184 11.25 8.10 9.35
N ALA A 185 10.96 6.83 9.01
CA ALA A 185 9.61 6.41 8.69
C ALA A 185 8.71 6.46 9.94
N ASP A 186 7.47 6.94 9.79
CA ASP A 186 6.46 6.94 10.85
C ASP A 186 5.65 5.64 10.88
N SER A 187 5.64 4.89 9.78
CA SER A 187 4.97 3.61 9.63
C SER A 187 5.55 2.82 8.45
N VAL A 188 5.33 1.51 8.44
CA VAL A 188 5.62 0.66 7.29
C VAL A 188 4.35 -0.02 6.80
N SER A 189 4.22 -0.17 5.46
CA SER A 189 3.16 -0.98 4.84
C SER A 189 3.77 -2.17 4.10
N LEU A 190 3.21 -3.35 4.25
CA LEU A 190 3.67 -4.57 3.59
C LEU A 190 2.54 -5.59 3.43
N ILE A 191 2.51 -6.31 2.32
CA ILE A 191 3.58 -6.44 1.32
C ILE A 191 3.18 -5.77 -0.01
N ASN A 192 4.16 -5.31 -0.79
CA ASN A 192 3.97 -5.10 -2.21
C ASN A 192 3.82 -6.46 -2.91
N THR A 193 3.75 -6.51 -4.24
CA THR A 193 3.52 -7.75 -4.99
C THR A 193 4.74 -8.67 -5.02
N MET A 194 4.50 -9.98 -4.99
CA MET A 194 5.54 -11.00 -5.16
C MET A 194 5.87 -11.18 -6.64
N LEU A 195 7.14 -11.37 -6.96
CA LEU A 195 7.56 -11.63 -8.34
C LEU A 195 7.02 -12.99 -8.81
N GLY A 196 6.36 -13.00 -9.95
CA GLY A 196 5.78 -14.20 -10.57
C GLY A 196 5.84 -14.16 -12.08
N MET A 197 5.44 -15.26 -12.73
CA MET A 197 5.42 -15.43 -14.18
C MET A 197 4.21 -16.30 -14.59
N ALA A 198 3.68 -16.03 -15.78
CA ALA A 198 2.70 -16.90 -16.43
C ALA A 198 3.10 -17.15 -17.91
N ILE A 199 2.87 -18.37 -18.37
CA ILE A 199 3.24 -18.83 -19.71
C ILE A 199 1.98 -19.30 -20.44
N ASP A 200 1.80 -18.88 -21.68
CA ASP A 200 0.90 -19.49 -22.65
C ASP A 200 1.62 -20.71 -23.25
N ALA A 201 1.25 -21.90 -22.81
CA ALA A 201 1.91 -23.16 -23.20
C ALA A 201 1.78 -23.44 -24.69
N GLU A 202 0.62 -23.13 -25.28
CA GLU A 202 0.36 -23.37 -26.71
C GLU A 202 1.22 -22.46 -27.58
N LYS A 203 1.34 -21.19 -27.20
CA LYS A 203 2.18 -20.24 -27.93
C LYS A 203 3.65 -20.30 -27.53
N ARG A 204 3.97 -20.98 -26.41
CA ARG A 204 5.33 -21.07 -25.82
C ARG A 204 5.93 -19.67 -25.58
N LYS A 205 5.11 -18.77 -25.01
CA LYS A 205 5.48 -17.36 -24.76
C LYS A 205 5.01 -16.92 -23.38
N PRO A 206 5.71 -15.95 -22.75
CA PRO A 206 5.19 -15.27 -21.56
C PRO A 206 3.85 -14.61 -21.88
N ILE A 207 2.93 -14.59 -20.92
CA ILE A 207 1.65 -13.88 -21.05
C ILE A 207 1.90 -12.35 -20.95
N LEU A 208 2.76 -11.92 -20.01
CA LEU A 208 3.07 -10.50 -19.84
C LEU A 208 4.18 -10.05 -20.81
N SER A 209 4.07 -8.84 -21.32
CA SER A 209 5.09 -8.21 -22.18
C SER A 209 6.46 -8.06 -21.51
N THR A 210 6.48 -7.98 -20.19
CA THR A 210 7.67 -7.87 -19.34
C THR A 210 8.24 -9.22 -18.88
N ILE A 211 7.65 -10.34 -19.35
CA ILE A 211 7.97 -11.70 -18.94
C ILE A 211 7.49 -12.00 -17.53
N THR A 212 7.95 -11.24 -16.53
CA THR A 212 7.55 -11.35 -15.12
C THR A 212 6.66 -10.19 -14.72
N GLY A 213 5.87 -10.38 -13.65
CA GLY A 213 5.02 -9.35 -13.05
C GLY A 213 4.85 -9.57 -11.56
N GLY A 214 4.21 -8.61 -10.91
CA GLY A 214 3.87 -8.71 -9.49
C GLY A 214 2.60 -9.53 -9.30
N MET A 215 2.69 -10.61 -8.50
CA MET A 215 1.56 -11.45 -8.09
C MET A 215 0.87 -10.85 -6.88
N SER A 216 -0.46 -10.81 -6.91
CA SER A 216 -1.34 -10.32 -5.85
C SER A 216 -2.62 -11.16 -5.78
N GLY A 217 -3.49 -10.89 -4.79
CA GLY A 217 -4.73 -11.65 -4.56
C GLY A 217 -4.57 -12.72 -3.48
N PRO A 218 -5.58 -13.61 -3.29
CA PRO A 218 -5.63 -14.56 -2.17
C PRO A 218 -4.39 -15.44 -2.02
N ALA A 219 -3.74 -15.81 -3.12
CA ALA A 219 -2.55 -16.65 -3.11
C ALA A 219 -1.39 -16.12 -2.27
N VAL A 220 -1.27 -14.81 -2.11
CA VAL A 220 -0.16 -14.20 -1.36
C VAL A 220 -0.45 -14.01 0.14
N LYS A 221 -1.72 -14.20 0.59
CA LYS A 221 -2.13 -13.92 1.98
C LYS A 221 -1.25 -14.62 3.03
N PRO A 222 -0.97 -15.92 2.97
CA PRO A 222 -0.17 -16.59 4.01
C PRO A 222 1.25 -16.01 4.13
N VAL A 223 1.85 -15.60 3.03
CA VAL A 223 3.18 -14.97 3.02
C VAL A 223 3.12 -13.56 3.59
N ALA A 224 2.13 -12.77 3.17
CA ALA A 224 1.90 -11.42 3.67
C ALA A 224 1.65 -11.40 5.18
N LEU A 225 0.76 -12.28 5.66
CA LEU A 225 0.42 -12.40 7.07
C LEU A 225 1.64 -12.73 7.94
N ARG A 226 2.45 -13.72 7.52
CA ARG A 226 3.72 -14.05 8.20
C ARG A 226 4.67 -12.86 8.24
N MET A 227 4.85 -12.17 7.12
CA MET A 227 5.76 -11.01 7.05
C MET A 227 5.29 -9.85 7.93
N VAL A 228 3.98 -9.58 7.99
CA VAL A 228 3.39 -8.57 8.87
C VAL A 228 3.65 -8.94 10.33
N TRP A 229 3.39 -10.18 10.73
CA TRP A 229 3.64 -10.66 12.09
C TRP A 229 5.11 -10.53 12.49
N GLN A 230 6.05 -10.90 11.60
CA GLN A 230 7.48 -10.73 11.85
C GLN A 230 7.88 -9.26 12.00
N THR A 231 7.36 -8.40 11.12
CA THR A 231 7.67 -6.97 11.11
C THR A 231 7.11 -6.27 12.34
N ALA A 232 5.86 -6.58 12.75
CA ALA A 232 5.25 -6.01 13.95
C ALA A 232 6.04 -6.30 15.23
N LYS A 233 6.76 -7.44 15.27
CA LYS A 233 7.68 -7.78 16.38
C LYS A 233 9.05 -7.13 16.28
N ALA A 234 9.42 -6.64 15.09
CA ALA A 234 10.77 -6.17 14.80
C ALA A 234 10.94 -4.66 14.89
N VAL A 235 9.86 -3.88 14.73
CA VAL A 235 9.86 -2.41 14.74
C VAL A 235 8.92 -1.88 15.82
N LYS A 236 9.08 -0.60 16.19
CA LYS A 236 8.23 0.10 17.16
C LYS A 236 7.15 0.96 16.50
N ILE A 237 7.36 1.31 15.23
CA ILE A 237 6.39 2.09 14.44
C ILE A 237 5.22 1.21 14.01
N PRO A 238 4.01 1.78 13.82
CA PRO A 238 2.84 1.05 13.33
C PRO A 238 3.10 0.31 12.03
N VAL A 239 2.50 -0.87 11.91
CA VAL A 239 2.57 -1.72 10.70
C VAL A 239 1.22 -1.74 10.02
N ILE A 240 1.21 -1.54 8.71
CA ILE A 240 0.01 -1.63 7.86
C ILE A 240 0.10 -2.93 7.07
N GLY A 241 -0.86 -3.82 7.25
CA GLY A 241 -0.89 -5.12 6.58
C GLY A 241 -1.64 -5.08 5.25
N LEU A 242 -1.07 -5.67 4.19
CA LEU A 242 -1.75 -5.88 2.92
C LEU A 242 -1.22 -7.11 2.17
N GLY A 243 -2.11 -7.69 1.34
CA GLY A 243 -1.79 -8.86 0.52
C GLY A 243 -2.80 -9.98 0.71
N GLY A 244 -3.73 -10.09 -0.23
CA GLY A 244 -4.72 -11.18 -0.28
C GLY A 244 -5.92 -11.01 0.67
N ILE A 245 -6.16 -9.83 1.23
CA ILE A 245 -7.35 -9.52 2.04
C ILE A 245 -8.55 -9.44 1.10
N CYS A 246 -9.54 -10.34 1.31
CA CYS A 246 -10.76 -10.44 0.52
C CYS A 246 -12.03 -10.51 1.39
N SER A 247 -11.88 -10.49 2.72
CA SER A 247 -12.96 -10.58 3.69
C SER A 247 -12.62 -9.89 5.00
N ALA A 248 -13.62 -9.66 5.86
CA ALA A 248 -13.39 -9.16 7.20
C ALA A 248 -12.54 -10.13 8.04
N THR A 249 -12.72 -11.44 7.86
CA THR A 249 -11.89 -12.46 8.54
C THR A 249 -10.42 -12.29 8.18
N ASP A 250 -10.10 -12.12 6.90
CA ASP A 250 -8.70 -11.87 6.49
C ASP A 250 -8.14 -10.61 7.16
N ALA A 251 -8.93 -9.52 7.18
CA ALA A 251 -8.51 -8.26 7.82
C ALA A 251 -8.23 -8.46 9.32
N ILE A 252 -9.09 -9.19 10.02
CA ILE A 252 -8.93 -9.51 11.45
C ILE A 252 -7.67 -10.33 11.69
N GLU A 253 -7.36 -11.31 10.84
CA GLU A 253 -6.10 -12.07 10.94
C GLU A 253 -4.86 -11.15 10.88
N PHE A 254 -4.87 -10.15 10.00
CA PHE A 254 -3.78 -9.16 9.94
C PHE A 254 -3.70 -8.28 11.18
N LEU A 255 -4.86 -7.85 11.74
CA LEU A 255 -4.90 -7.08 12.99
C LEU A 255 -4.36 -7.92 14.15
N LEU A 256 -4.80 -9.18 14.30
CA LEU A 256 -4.28 -10.11 15.30
C LEU A 256 -2.78 -10.34 15.15
N ALA A 257 -2.26 -10.39 13.93
CA ALA A 257 -0.82 -10.52 13.66
C ALA A 257 0.01 -9.27 14.03
N GLY A 258 -0.64 -8.15 14.40
CA GLY A 258 -0.01 -6.92 14.86
C GLY A 258 -0.07 -5.75 13.87
N ALA A 259 -0.85 -5.85 12.80
CA ALA A 259 -1.12 -4.70 11.95
C ALA A 259 -2.02 -3.69 12.67
N SER A 260 -1.65 -2.42 12.66
CA SER A 260 -2.47 -1.31 13.20
C SER A 260 -3.55 -0.85 12.23
N ALA A 261 -3.38 -1.16 10.94
CA ALA A 261 -4.34 -0.92 9.87
C ALA A 261 -4.08 -1.90 8.71
N ILE A 262 -5.02 -1.98 7.77
CA ILE A 262 -4.93 -2.87 6.61
C ILE A 262 -5.22 -2.12 5.30
N GLN A 263 -4.69 -2.64 4.18
CA GLN A 263 -5.02 -2.14 2.85
C GLN A 263 -5.61 -3.26 2.00
N ILE A 264 -6.70 -2.96 1.29
CA ILE A 264 -7.35 -3.87 0.35
C ILE A 264 -6.97 -3.48 -1.07
N GLY A 265 -6.42 -4.44 -1.82
CA GLY A 265 -5.95 -4.23 -3.19
C GLY A 265 -6.80 -4.97 -4.22
N THR A 266 -6.32 -6.11 -4.70
CA THR A 266 -6.89 -6.88 -5.81
C THR A 266 -8.39 -7.20 -5.64
N ALA A 267 -8.85 -7.37 -4.42
CA ALA A 267 -10.27 -7.65 -4.13
C ALA A 267 -11.22 -6.54 -4.61
N ASN A 268 -10.75 -5.27 -4.71
CA ASN A 268 -11.55 -4.17 -5.25
C ASN A 268 -11.94 -4.38 -6.74
N PHE A 269 -11.19 -5.17 -7.49
CA PHE A 269 -11.52 -5.52 -8.89
C PHE A 269 -12.64 -6.56 -8.99
N ILE A 270 -12.84 -7.35 -7.92
CA ILE A 270 -13.87 -8.40 -7.86
C ILE A 270 -15.15 -7.85 -7.23
N ASP A 271 -15.00 -7.14 -6.12
CA ASP A 271 -16.09 -6.49 -5.39
C ASP A 271 -15.69 -5.03 -5.05
N PRO A 272 -16.15 -4.06 -5.82
CA PRO A 272 -15.81 -2.64 -5.60
C PRO A 272 -16.18 -2.10 -4.21
N ALA A 273 -17.17 -2.71 -3.53
CA ALA A 273 -17.61 -2.32 -2.19
C ALA A 273 -16.94 -3.14 -1.06
N ILE A 274 -15.95 -3.99 -1.38
CA ILE A 274 -15.36 -4.90 -0.39
C ILE A 274 -14.77 -4.16 0.81
N SER A 275 -14.13 -3.01 0.58
CA SER A 275 -13.50 -2.25 1.65
C SER A 275 -14.50 -1.75 2.68
N GLU A 276 -15.68 -1.31 2.25
CA GLU A 276 -16.80 -0.90 3.13
C GLU A 276 -17.36 -2.10 3.91
N LYS A 277 -17.56 -3.24 3.24
CA LYS A 277 -18.03 -4.49 3.87
C LYS A 277 -17.06 -4.99 4.94
N VAL A 278 -15.75 -4.79 4.72
CA VAL A 278 -14.72 -5.16 5.71
C VAL A 278 -14.79 -4.26 6.95
N VAL A 279 -15.09 -2.97 6.80
CA VAL A 279 -15.32 -2.08 7.96
C VAL A 279 -16.47 -2.62 8.83
N ASP A 280 -17.60 -2.96 8.21
CA ASP A 280 -18.77 -3.51 8.93
C ASP A 280 -18.42 -4.84 9.61
N GLY A 281 -17.76 -5.74 8.88
CA GLY A 281 -17.40 -7.05 9.40
C GLY A 281 -16.39 -7.03 10.56
N ILE A 282 -15.48 -6.05 10.62
CA ILE A 282 -14.62 -5.84 11.79
C ILE A 282 -15.48 -5.42 12.99
N GLY A 283 -16.40 -4.46 12.81
CA GLY A 283 -17.33 -4.04 13.85
C GLY A 283 -18.18 -5.19 14.39
N ASP A 284 -18.70 -6.04 13.51
CA ASP A 284 -19.47 -7.23 13.87
C ASP A 284 -18.65 -8.26 14.65
N TYR A 285 -17.38 -8.45 14.28
CA TYR A 285 -16.46 -9.34 15.00
C TYR A 285 -16.23 -8.84 16.42
N LEU A 286 -15.91 -7.55 16.60
CA LEU A 286 -15.70 -6.97 17.92
C LEU A 286 -16.93 -7.11 18.81
N ASN A 287 -18.14 -6.84 18.28
CA ASN A 287 -19.40 -7.00 18.98
C ASN A 287 -19.63 -8.46 19.44
N ARG A 288 -19.45 -9.43 18.53
CA ARG A 288 -19.66 -10.86 18.83
C ARG A 288 -18.70 -11.40 19.89
N HIS A 289 -17.49 -10.85 19.96
CA HIS A 289 -16.48 -11.26 20.94
C HIS A 289 -16.41 -10.35 22.16
N SER A 290 -17.34 -9.39 22.30
CA SER A 290 -17.41 -8.46 23.44
C SER A 290 -16.17 -7.58 23.62
N PHE A 291 -15.46 -7.27 22.54
CA PHE A 291 -14.40 -6.27 22.53
C PHE A 291 -14.98 -4.85 22.46
N ASN A 292 -14.32 -3.90 23.09
CA ASN A 292 -14.75 -2.50 23.08
C ASN A 292 -14.12 -1.70 21.93
N SER A 293 -12.93 -2.10 21.50
CA SER A 293 -12.12 -1.37 20.51
C SER A 293 -11.35 -2.31 19.60
N VAL A 294 -11.05 -1.85 18.40
CA VAL A 294 -10.10 -2.53 17.50
C VAL A 294 -8.71 -2.66 18.13
N GLN A 295 -8.35 -1.77 19.04
CA GLN A 295 -7.09 -1.84 19.78
C GLN A 295 -6.98 -3.11 20.63
N ASP A 296 -8.10 -3.68 21.07
CA ASP A 296 -8.12 -4.90 21.90
C ASP A 296 -7.66 -6.15 21.12
N ILE A 297 -7.69 -6.10 19.78
CA ILE A 297 -7.31 -7.23 18.92
C ILE A 297 -5.99 -7.02 18.18
N ILE A 298 -5.43 -5.81 18.17
CA ILE A 298 -4.15 -5.55 17.50
C ILE A 298 -3.01 -6.24 18.24
N GLY A 299 -2.38 -7.22 17.56
CA GLY A 299 -1.28 -8.00 18.14
C GLY A 299 -1.71 -9.03 19.18
N ALA A 300 -3.00 -9.31 19.30
CA ALA A 300 -3.55 -10.26 20.28
C ALA A 300 -3.48 -11.75 19.84
N LEU A 301 -2.61 -12.09 18.89
CA LEU A 301 -2.34 -13.47 18.51
C LEU A 301 -1.63 -14.20 19.66
N GLU A 302 -2.26 -15.24 20.20
CA GLU A 302 -1.75 -16.13 21.24
C GLU A 302 -0.74 -17.17 20.70
#